data_902fb6d2968a46286a5af0aa55a9df6f
#
_entry.id   902fb6d2968a46286a5af0aa55a9df6f
#
_cell.length_a   1.000
_cell.length_b   1.000
_cell.length_c   1.000
_cell.angle_alpha   90.00
_cell.angle_beta   90.00
_cell.angle_gamma   90.00
#
_symmetry.space_group_name_H-M   'P 1'
#
loop_
_entity.id
_entity.type
_entity.pdbx_description
1 polymer ?
#
loop_
_entity_poly.entity_id
_entity_poly.type
_entity_poly.pdbx_seq_one_letter_code
_entity_poly.pdbx_strand_id
1 'polypeptide(L)'
;MHNYNLYTLKTLPEFISLYQQLNEDEYNQLEQEILHRSYHTPICTWNGIVINGIDAYDIFRKHSIPFRIKRLHFTCKEEVMSWICTEQLKREDITSSNKKYLIGKKYDAEKILITRQLSAINKAHISGSNMASKKVSEECNISPTTVYKYTTYSHALDVINEKVPDLFKRIRSNQLWISHANIVEISILPKEQLLNLNDYLLSEQINHLSYPEMKRELQWNNFTPLIPQKESPVPAIRNLPKYDPDAEAASLTLTIPSWDSSIERVLNVTDFKTVSSLAKTKLKQQLMQLSSTVNKTLKILEEK
;
A
#
# COMPACT_ATOMS: atom_id res chain seq x y z
N MET A 1 -42.04 4.14 19.32
CA MET A 1 -41.90 5.43 18.67
C MET A 1 -40.42 5.63 18.35
N HIS A 2 -39.99 5.49 17.09
CA HIS A 2 -38.61 5.72 16.70
C HIS A 2 -38.44 7.23 16.49
N ASN A 3 -37.65 7.86 17.35
CA ASN A 3 -37.31 9.27 17.22
C ASN A 3 -36.54 9.46 15.91
N TYR A 4 -37.24 10.00 14.91
CA TYR A 4 -36.64 10.54 13.72
C TYR A 4 -36.04 11.91 14.09
N ASN A 5 -34.78 11.93 14.44
CA ASN A 5 -34.08 13.17 14.67
C ASN A 5 -33.26 13.51 13.42
N LEU A 6 -33.40 14.71 12.93
CA LEU A 6 -32.50 15.38 12.00
C LEU A 6 -31.18 15.66 12.74
N TYR A 7 -30.48 14.62 13.20
CA TYR A 7 -29.19 14.80 13.85
C TYR A 7 -28.17 15.25 12.80
N THR A 8 -27.47 16.33 13.11
CA THR A 8 -26.25 16.66 12.40
C THR A 8 -25.15 15.72 12.88
N LEU A 9 -24.94 14.63 12.14
CA LEU A 9 -23.84 13.71 12.36
C LEU A 9 -22.55 14.33 11.81
N LYS A 10 -21.43 13.96 12.39
CA LYS A 10 -20.11 14.35 11.89
C LYS A 10 -19.63 13.34 10.86
N THR A 11 -18.83 13.81 9.91
CA THR A 11 -18.04 12.96 9.01
C THR A 11 -16.57 13.24 9.23
N LEU A 12 -15.71 12.24 9.09
CA LEU A 12 -14.27 12.41 9.17
C LEU A 12 -13.65 12.16 7.81
N PRO A 13 -12.80 13.06 7.29
CA PRO A 13 -12.13 12.91 6.00
C PRO A 13 -11.39 11.58 5.87
N GLU A 14 -10.78 11.12 6.96
CA GLU A 14 -10.07 9.85 7.01
C GLU A 14 -10.98 8.63 6.80
N PHE A 15 -12.22 8.67 7.28
CA PHE A 15 -13.20 7.62 7.02
C PHE A 15 -13.76 7.74 5.61
N ILE A 16 -14.06 8.96 5.15
CA ILE A 16 -14.55 9.23 3.79
C ILE A 16 -13.55 8.67 2.75
N SER A 17 -12.26 8.86 2.97
CA SER A 17 -11.22 8.37 2.06
C SER A 17 -11.18 6.84 1.92
N LEU A 18 -11.77 6.08 2.84
CA LEU A 18 -11.84 4.62 2.76
C LEU A 18 -12.98 4.13 1.85
N TYR A 19 -13.93 5.00 1.50
CA TYR A 19 -15.05 4.62 0.64
C TYR A 19 -14.69 4.77 -0.83
N GLN A 20 -15.19 3.85 -1.65
CA GLN A 20 -15.22 4.04 -3.10
C GLN A 20 -16.26 5.11 -3.41
N GLN A 21 -15.84 6.16 -4.08
CA GLN A 21 -16.77 7.20 -4.49
C GLN A 21 -17.71 6.65 -5.55
N LEU A 22 -19.00 6.98 -5.44
CA LEU A 22 -19.98 6.70 -6.45
C LEU A 22 -19.73 7.57 -7.68
N ASN A 23 -19.94 7.02 -8.86
CA ASN A 23 -20.03 7.84 -10.07
C ASN A 23 -21.37 8.60 -10.09
N GLU A 24 -21.55 9.50 -11.06
CA GLU A 24 -22.74 10.35 -11.15
C GLU A 24 -24.03 9.54 -11.32
N ASP A 25 -23.98 8.48 -12.14
CA ASP A 25 -25.15 7.63 -12.38
C ASP A 25 -25.52 6.83 -11.12
N GLU A 26 -24.53 6.25 -10.44
CA GLU A 26 -24.73 5.53 -9.17
C GLU A 26 -25.28 6.45 -8.08
N TYR A 27 -24.76 7.69 -7.99
CA TYR A 27 -25.24 8.68 -7.04
C TYR A 27 -26.69 9.09 -7.35
N ASN A 28 -27.02 9.34 -8.61
CA ASN A 28 -28.37 9.67 -9.05
C ASN A 28 -29.33 8.51 -8.78
N GLN A 29 -28.92 7.27 -9.04
CA GLN A 29 -29.73 6.09 -8.72
C GLN A 29 -30.01 6.00 -7.23
N LEU A 30 -28.99 6.15 -6.39
CA LEU A 30 -29.13 6.14 -4.92
C LEU A 30 -30.06 7.27 -4.46
N GLU A 31 -29.96 8.46 -5.06
CA GLU A 31 -30.84 9.58 -4.76
C GLU A 31 -32.30 9.25 -5.10
N GLN A 32 -32.57 8.65 -6.24
CA GLN A 32 -33.92 8.22 -6.62
C GLN A 32 -34.47 7.15 -5.67
N GLU A 33 -33.66 6.17 -5.28
CA GLU A 33 -34.07 5.14 -4.30
C GLU A 33 -34.44 5.76 -2.96
N ILE A 34 -33.71 6.76 -2.49
CA ILE A 34 -34.01 7.47 -1.24
C ILE A 34 -35.29 8.31 -1.38
N LEU A 35 -35.46 9.04 -2.47
CA LEU A 35 -36.65 9.85 -2.74
C LEU A 35 -37.92 9.00 -2.86
N HIS A 36 -37.83 7.85 -3.50
CA HIS A 36 -38.95 6.89 -3.61
C HIS A 36 -39.16 6.03 -2.36
N ARG A 37 -38.39 6.28 -1.27
CA ARG A 37 -38.42 5.55 0.00
C ARG A 37 -38.19 4.03 -0.13
N SER A 38 -37.50 3.60 -1.18
CA SER A 38 -37.08 2.20 -1.38
C SER A 38 -35.76 1.86 -0.67
N TYR A 39 -35.00 2.88 -0.25
CA TYR A 39 -33.77 2.70 0.51
C TYR A 39 -34.07 2.45 1.98
N HIS A 40 -33.66 1.28 2.49
CA HIS A 40 -33.95 0.86 3.86
C HIS A 40 -32.72 0.66 4.74
N THR A 41 -31.52 0.78 4.19
CA THR A 41 -30.27 0.55 4.92
C THR A 41 -30.05 1.68 5.95
N PRO A 42 -29.81 1.37 7.23
CA PRO A 42 -29.54 2.39 8.22
C PRO A 42 -28.15 3.00 8.06
N ILE A 43 -28.03 4.28 8.41
CA ILE A 43 -26.73 4.95 8.54
C ILE A 43 -26.01 4.42 9.77
N CYS A 44 -24.83 3.82 9.60
CA CYS A 44 -24.05 3.35 10.73
C CYS A 44 -23.20 4.48 11.32
N THR A 45 -23.18 4.57 12.65
CA THR A 45 -22.48 5.61 13.38
C THR A 45 -21.65 5.07 14.52
N TRP A 46 -20.54 5.72 14.79
CA TRP A 46 -19.71 5.55 15.98
C TRP A 46 -19.48 6.91 16.64
N ASN A 47 -19.86 7.06 17.90
CA ASN A 47 -19.74 8.32 18.67
C ASN A 47 -20.28 9.57 17.92
N GLY A 48 -21.40 9.41 17.18
CA GLY A 48 -22.00 10.50 16.41
C GLY A 48 -21.28 10.80 15.08
N ILE A 49 -20.32 9.98 14.68
CA ILE A 49 -19.61 10.06 13.41
C ILE A 49 -20.18 9.02 12.47
N VAL A 50 -20.47 9.41 11.22
CA VAL A 50 -20.92 8.48 10.18
C VAL A 50 -19.74 7.58 9.78
N ILE A 51 -19.98 6.27 9.83
CA ILE A 51 -18.99 5.25 9.51
C ILE A 51 -19.47 4.27 8.43
N ASN A 52 -20.72 4.35 7.99
CA ASN A 52 -21.23 3.70 6.78
C ASN A 52 -22.49 4.42 6.28
N GLY A 53 -22.66 4.45 4.96
CA GLY A 53 -23.78 5.13 4.31
C GLY A 53 -23.55 6.65 4.16
N ILE A 54 -22.29 7.09 3.87
CA ILE A 54 -21.91 8.50 3.78
C ILE A 54 -22.70 9.20 2.67
N ASP A 55 -22.72 8.63 1.45
CA ASP A 55 -23.45 9.22 0.32
C ASP A 55 -24.96 9.28 0.58
N ALA A 56 -25.53 8.23 1.15
CA ALA A 56 -26.92 8.22 1.56
C ALA A 56 -27.22 9.28 2.64
N TYR A 57 -26.31 9.47 3.60
CA TYR A 57 -26.43 10.51 4.61
C TYR A 57 -26.46 11.92 4.00
N ASP A 58 -25.60 12.18 3.03
CA ASP A 58 -25.55 13.47 2.34
C ASP A 58 -26.85 13.73 1.56
N ILE A 59 -27.41 12.71 0.89
CA ILE A 59 -28.69 12.79 0.20
C ILE A 59 -29.83 13.01 1.20
N PHE A 60 -29.89 12.28 2.31
CA PHE A 60 -30.90 12.50 3.35
C PHE A 60 -30.88 13.93 3.89
N ARG A 61 -29.68 14.48 4.08
CA ARG A 61 -29.53 15.88 4.50
C ARG A 61 -29.98 16.88 3.43
N LYS A 62 -29.57 16.66 2.18
CA LYS A 62 -29.91 17.53 1.02
C LYS A 62 -31.42 17.68 0.87
N HIS A 63 -32.16 16.59 1.05
CA HIS A 63 -33.62 16.56 0.89
C HIS A 63 -34.40 16.64 2.20
N SER A 64 -33.72 16.82 3.33
CA SER A 64 -34.37 16.85 4.68
C SER A 64 -35.24 15.63 4.96
N ILE A 65 -34.82 14.45 4.50
CA ILE A 65 -35.52 13.17 4.68
C ILE A 65 -35.07 12.53 5.98
N PRO A 66 -35.99 12.02 6.83
CA PRO A 66 -35.64 11.29 8.05
C PRO A 66 -35.03 9.93 7.69
N PHE A 67 -34.00 9.53 8.44
CA PHE A 67 -33.27 8.29 8.24
C PHE A 67 -33.13 7.48 9.54
N ARG A 68 -32.82 6.19 9.39
CA ARG A 68 -32.53 5.29 10.53
C ARG A 68 -31.04 5.32 10.84
N ILE A 69 -30.72 5.26 12.16
CA ILE A 69 -29.35 5.21 12.65
C ILE A 69 -29.11 3.85 13.32
N LYS A 70 -28.01 3.19 12.95
CA LYS A 70 -27.46 2.03 13.66
C LYS A 70 -26.18 2.45 14.37
N ARG A 71 -26.19 2.47 15.70
CA ARG A 71 -25.02 2.77 16.50
C ARG A 71 -24.15 1.52 16.62
N LEU A 72 -22.87 1.63 16.27
CA LEU A 72 -21.87 0.58 16.46
C LEU A 72 -20.90 1.02 17.55
N HIS A 73 -20.36 0.04 18.27
CA HIS A 73 -19.45 0.27 19.39
C HIS A 73 -18.06 -0.25 19.00
N PHE A 74 -17.09 0.65 19.04
CA PHE A 74 -15.68 0.37 18.82
C PHE A 74 -14.87 1.08 19.91
N THR A 75 -13.76 0.49 20.31
CA THR A 75 -12.92 1.00 21.39
C THR A 75 -12.05 2.18 20.94
N CYS A 76 -11.68 2.21 19.68
CA CYS A 76 -10.84 3.25 19.11
C CYS A 76 -11.05 3.43 17.61
N LYS A 77 -10.46 4.48 17.05
CA LYS A 77 -10.55 4.87 15.65
C LYS A 77 -9.99 3.80 14.70
N GLU A 78 -8.90 3.18 15.06
CA GLU A 78 -8.25 2.16 14.25
C GLU A 78 -9.13 0.91 14.09
N GLU A 79 -9.89 0.57 15.12
CA GLU A 79 -10.87 -0.51 15.04
C GLU A 79 -11.98 -0.18 14.05
N VAL A 80 -12.46 1.07 14.06
CA VAL A 80 -13.43 1.57 13.06
C VAL A 80 -12.83 1.50 11.66
N MET A 81 -11.60 1.96 11.46
CA MET A 81 -10.93 1.94 10.14
C MET A 81 -10.78 0.52 9.61
N SER A 82 -10.34 -0.43 10.45
CA SER A 82 -10.26 -1.85 10.07
C SER A 82 -11.62 -2.42 9.69
N TRP A 83 -12.67 -2.07 10.44
CA TRP A 83 -14.03 -2.48 10.14
C TRP A 83 -14.53 -1.91 8.81
N ILE A 84 -14.36 -0.59 8.57
CA ILE A 84 -14.74 0.05 7.30
C ILE A 84 -14.03 -0.64 6.13
N CYS A 85 -12.71 -0.84 6.23
CA CYS A 85 -11.95 -1.53 5.19
C CYS A 85 -12.51 -2.93 4.92
N THR A 86 -12.87 -3.67 5.97
CA THR A 86 -13.45 -5.02 5.84
C THR A 86 -14.79 -4.98 5.12
N GLU A 87 -15.68 -4.05 5.47
CA GLU A 87 -16.98 -3.91 4.81
C GLU A 87 -16.83 -3.49 3.34
N GLN A 88 -15.93 -2.55 3.04
CA GLN A 88 -15.69 -2.13 1.66
C GLN A 88 -15.04 -3.23 0.80
N LEU A 89 -14.19 -4.08 1.37
CA LEU A 89 -13.56 -5.20 0.67
C LEU A 89 -14.53 -6.34 0.31
N LYS A 90 -15.74 -6.38 0.90
CA LYS A 90 -16.81 -7.34 0.56
C LYS A 90 -17.59 -6.95 -0.69
N ARG A 91 -17.45 -5.71 -1.17
CA ARG A 91 -18.18 -5.23 -2.35
C ARG A 91 -17.72 -5.97 -3.60
N GLU A 92 -18.67 -6.36 -4.44
CA GLU A 92 -18.39 -7.03 -5.73
C GLU A 92 -17.86 -6.06 -6.78
N ASP A 93 -18.28 -4.79 -6.71
CA ASP A 93 -17.94 -3.70 -7.63
C ASP A 93 -16.63 -2.98 -7.28
N ILE A 94 -15.85 -3.49 -6.32
CA ILE A 94 -14.61 -2.85 -5.87
C ILE A 94 -13.54 -2.83 -6.97
N THR A 95 -13.02 -1.65 -7.30
CA THR A 95 -11.92 -1.53 -8.25
C THR A 95 -10.62 -2.14 -7.72
N SER A 96 -9.76 -2.63 -8.64
CA SER A 96 -8.45 -3.19 -8.27
C SER A 96 -7.58 -2.19 -7.50
N SER A 97 -7.60 -0.92 -7.90
CA SER A 97 -6.87 0.17 -7.22
C SER A 97 -7.40 0.40 -5.81
N ASN A 98 -8.72 0.40 -5.66
CA ASN A 98 -9.38 0.59 -4.37
C ASN A 98 -9.12 -0.58 -3.42
N LYS A 99 -9.17 -1.81 -3.95
CA LYS A 99 -8.85 -3.02 -3.18
C LYS A 99 -7.44 -2.97 -2.59
N LYS A 100 -6.44 -2.60 -3.42
CA LYS A 100 -5.05 -2.44 -2.95
C LYS A 100 -4.93 -1.38 -1.87
N TYR A 101 -5.57 -0.22 -2.08
CA TYR A 101 -5.58 0.88 -1.11
C TYR A 101 -6.16 0.45 0.23
N LEU A 102 -7.34 -0.17 0.23
CA LEU A 102 -8.03 -0.60 1.45
C LEU A 102 -7.27 -1.69 2.22
N ILE A 103 -6.62 -2.62 1.52
CA ILE A 103 -5.78 -3.64 2.18
C ILE A 103 -4.61 -2.98 2.90
N GLY A 104 -3.95 -2.00 2.28
CA GLY A 104 -2.88 -1.24 2.93
C GLY A 104 -3.37 -0.47 4.17
N LYS A 105 -4.49 0.24 4.06
CA LYS A 105 -5.10 0.97 5.19
C LYS A 105 -5.56 0.04 6.32
N LYS A 106 -6.10 -1.13 5.97
CA LYS A 106 -6.45 -2.15 6.94
C LYS A 106 -5.22 -2.66 7.70
N TYR A 107 -4.12 -2.91 6.99
CA TYR A 107 -2.87 -3.31 7.63
C TYR A 107 -2.36 -2.26 8.62
N ASP A 108 -2.38 -0.98 8.27
CA ASP A 108 -1.95 0.09 9.16
C ASP A 108 -2.79 0.13 10.45
N ALA A 109 -4.10 0.02 10.31
CA ALA A 109 -5.01 -0.02 11.45
C ALA A 109 -4.74 -1.26 12.35
N GLU A 110 -4.64 -2.44 11.76
CA GLU A 110 -4.39 -3.70 12.49
C GLU A 110 -3.02 -3.69 13.17
N LYS A 111 -1.99 -3.13 12.52
CA LYS A 111 -0.66 -2.98 13.11
C LYS A 111 -0.71 -2.16 14.40
N ILE A 112 -1.44 -1.04 14.42
CA ILE A 112 -1.59 -0.21 15.62
C ILE A 112 -2.34 -0.97 16.71
N LEU A 113 -3.46 -1.64 16.37
CA LEU A 113 -4.26 -2.41 17.33
C LEU A 113 -3.43 -3.53 17.99
N ILE A 114 -2.76 -4.34 17.19
CA ILE A 114 -1.94 -5.45 17.66
C ILE A 114 -0.75 -4.93 18.50
N THR A 115 -0.09 -3.86 18.06
CA THR A 115 1.03 -3.29 18.83
C THR A 115 0.55 -2.80 20.20
N ARG A 116 -0.60 -2.14 20.30
CA ARG A 116 -1.19 -1.72 21.58
C ARG A 116 -1.53 -2.93 22.47
N GLN A 117 -2.11 -3.99 21.91
CA GLN A 117 -2.40 -5.22 22.65
C GLN A 117 -1.14 -5.90 23.19
N LEU A 118 -0.08 -6.00 22.36
CA LEU A 118 1.21 -6.58 22.76
C LEU A 118 1.87 -5.78 23.88
N SER A 119 1.81 -4.45 23.80
CA SER A 119 2.32 -3.56 24.84
C SER A 119 1.57 -3.74 26.18
N ALA A 120 0.25 -3.88 26.12
CA ALA A 120 -0.58 -4.08 27.30
C ALA A 120 -0.28 -5.39 28.07
N ILE A 121 0.22 -6.42 27.36
CA ILE A 121 0.57 -7.74 27.96
C ILE A 121 2.08 -7.94 28.12
N ASN A 122 2.87 -6.85 28.10
CA ASN A 122 4.33 -6.87 28.23
C ASN A 122 5.06 -7.79 27.21
N LYS A 123 4.48 -7.97 26.01
CA LYS A 123 5.08 -8.73 24.89
C LYS A 123 5.55 -7.82 23.75
N ALA A 124 6.04 -6.63 24.08
CA ALA A 124 6.51 -5.65 23.09
C ALA A 124 7.72 -6.12 22.24
N HIS A 125 8.41 -7.20 22.65
CA HIS A 125 9.47 -7.83 21.86
C HIS A 125 8.94 -8.60 20.63
N ILE A 126 7.63 -8.88 20.56
CA ILE A 126 7.01 -9.54 19.41
C ILE A 126 6.69 -8.47 18.35
N SER A 127 7.03 -8.76 17.10
CA SER A 127 6.75 -7.82 16.00
C SER A 127 5.24 -7.75 15.70
N GLY A 128 4.61 -6.66 16.14
CA GLY A 128 3.21 -6.36 15.80
C GLY A 128 2.99 -6.24 14.28
N SER A 129 4.00 -5.79 13.55
CA SER A 129 3.99 -5.70 12.08
C SER A 129 3.81 -7.06 11.40
N ASN A 130 4.58 -8.08 11.85
CA ASN A 130 4.49 -9.43 11.29
C ASN A 130 3.14 -10.09 11.62
N MET A 131 2.63 -9.88 12.83
CA MET A 131 1.31 -10.40 13.21
C MET A 131 0.19 -9.73 12.41
N ALA A 132 0.26 -8.42 12.22
CA ALA A 132 -0.72 -7.69 11.42
C ALA A 132 -0.69 -8.13 9.95
N SER A 133 0.49 -8.28 9.35
CA SER A 133 0.60 -8.72 7.97
C SER A 133 0.08 -10.15 7.78
N LYS A 134 0.32 -11.04 8.74
CA LYS A 134 -0.22 -12.40 8.71
C LYS A 134 -1.75 -12.38 8.82
N LYS A 135 -2.32 -11.65 9.78
CA LYS A 135 -3.77 -11.51 9.95
C LYS A 135 -4.44 -11.00 8.66
N VAL A 136 -3.96 -9.88 8.11
CA VAL A 136 -4.55 -9.29 6.91
C VAL A 136 -4.34 -10.18 5.68
N SER A 137 -3.22 -10.91 5.58
CA SER A 137 -2.98 -11.85 4.49
C SER A 137 -3.97 -13.01 4.48
N GLU A 138 -4.28 -13.56 5.66
CA GLU A 138 -5.28 -14.62 5.83
C GLU A 138 -6.69 -14.11 5.50
N GLU A 139 -7.09 -12.96 6.03
CA GLU A 139 -8.42 -12.36 5.80
C GLU A 139 -8.66 -11.95 4.34
N CYS A 140 -7.61 -11.52 3.63
CA CYS A 140 -7.71 -11.07 2.23
C CYS A 140 -7.28 -12.13 1.21
N ASN A 141 -6.86 -13.31 1.65
CA ASN A 141 -6.35 -14.42 0.83
C ASN A 141 -5.20 -14.00 -0.12
N ILE A 142 -4.20 -13.31 0.43
CA ILE A 142 -2.99 -12.85 -0.28
C ILE A 142 -1.75 -13.16 0.54
N SER A 143 -0.55 -13.06 -0.06
CA SER A 143 0.69 -13.25 0.69
C SER A 143 1.01 -12.06 1.62
N PRO A 144 1.72 -12.26 2.77
CA PRO A 144 2.17 -11.16 3.61
C PRO A 144 3.05 -10.14 2.84
N THR A 145 3.86 -10.59 1.91
CA THR A 145 4.66 -9.72 1.03
C THR A 145 3.77 -8.82 0.17
N THR A 146 2.62 -9.34 -0.29
CA THR A 146 1.64 -8.56 -1.04
C THR A 146 0.97 -7.51 -0.14
N VAL A 147 0.71 -7.82 1.13
CA VAL A 147 0.19 -6.85 2.10
C VAL A 147 1.15 -5.66 2.22
N TYR A 148 2.46 -5.89 2.40
CA TYR A 148 3.45 -4.82 2.46
C TYR A 148 3.52 -3.98 1.16
N LYS A 149 3.44 -4.63 0.00
CA LYS A 149 3.34 -3.91 -1.28
C LYS A 149 2.13 -3.00 -1.31
N TYR A 150 0.97 -3.47 -0.88
CA TYR A 150 -0.25 -2.66 -0.87
C TYR A 150 -0.22 -1.55 0.17
N THR A 151 0.50 -1.74 1.28
CA THR A 151 0.76 -0.68 2.25
C THR A 151 1.59 0.46 1.63
N THR A 152 2.68 0.14 0.93
CA THR A 152 3.47 1.15 0.20
C THR A 152 2.62 1.88 -0.84
N TYR A 153 1.76 1.16 -1.56
CA TYR A 153 0.83 1.74 -2.52
C TYR A 153 -0.18 2.68 -1.86
N SER A 154 -0.76 2.30 -0.72
CA SER A 154 -1.75 3.14 -0.02
C SER A 154 -1.11 4.41 0.53
N HIS A 155 0.09 4.33 1.10
CA HIS A 155 0.82 5.51 1.57
C HIS A 155 1.17 6.47 0.42
N ALA A 156 1.61 5.94 -0.71
CA ALA A 156 1.87 6.75 -1.90
C ALA A 156 0.60 7.46 -2.41
N LEU A 157 -0.54 6.77 -2.39
CA LEU A 157 -1.84 7.38 -2.74
C LEU A 157 -2.29 8.43 -1.72
N ASP A 158 -2.04 8.26 -0.43
CA ASP A 158 -2.34 9.29 0.57
C ASP A 158 -1.55 10.57 0.28
N VAL A 159 -0.25 10.47 -0.04
CA VAL A 159 0.58 11.61 -0.43
C VAL A 159 0.05 12.28 -1.70
N ILE A 160 -0.39 11.50 -2.68
CA ILE A 160 -1.03 12.04 -3.90
C ILE A 160 -2.33 12.76 -3.55
N ASN A 161 -3.16 12.20 -2.66
CA ASN A 161 -4.40 12.81 -2.22
C ASN A 161 -4.19 14.17 -1.53
N GLU A 162 -3.15 14.28 -0.70
CA GLU A 162 -2.80 15.56 -0.06
C GLU A 162 -2.36 16.62 -1.06
N LYS A 163 -1.65 16.22 -2.14
CA LYS A 163 -1.12 17.13 -3.15
C LYS A 163 -2.14 17.46 -4.24
N VAL A 164 -2.79 16.43 -4.81
CA VAL A 164 -3.71 16.51 -5.96
C VAL A 164 -4.89 15.55 -5.79
N PRO A 165 -5.94 15.95 -5.03
CA PRO A 165 -7.09 15.09 -4.74
C PRO A 165 -7.79 14.53 -5.98
N ASP A 166 -7.84 15.29 -7.08
CA ASP A 166 -8.48 14.84 -8.31
C ASP A 166 -7.75 13.68 -8.98
N LEU A 167 -6.42 13.68 -8.96
CA LEU A 167 -5.61 12.57 -9.45
C LEU A 167 -5.86 11.30 -8.60
N PHE A 168 -5.92 11.45 -7.29
CA PHE A 168 -6.25 10.36 -6.37
C PHE A 168 -7.62 9.74 -6.69
N LYS A 169 -8.65 10.58 -6.91
CA LYS A 169 -10.00 10.13 -7.26
C LYS A 169 -10.00 9.34 -8.56
N ARG A 170 -9.37 9.86 -9.61
CA ARG A 170 -9.28 9.21 -10.94
C ARG A 170 -8.59 7.85 -10.88
N ILE A 171 -7.52 7.73 -10.08
CA ILE A 171 -6.81 6.45 -9.90
C ILE A 171 -7.70 5.44 -9.16
N ARG A 172 -8.40 5.88 -8.12
CA ARG A 172 -9.24 4.98 -7.31
C ARG A 172 -10.52 4.56 -8.02
N SER A 173 -11.13 5.43 -8.80
CA SER A 173 -12.31 5.13 -9.61
C SER A 173 -12.01 4.31 -10.86
N ASN A 174 -10.74 3.96 -11.10
CA ASN A 174 -10.26 3.27 -12.31
C ASN A 174 -10.45 4.06 -13.62
N GLN A 175 -10.69 5.38 -13.53
CA GLN A 175 -10.69 6.29 -14.69
C GLN A 175 -9.27 6.49 -15.23
N LEU A 176 -8.26 6.31 -14.39
CA LEU A 176 -6.86 6.37 -14.74
C LEU A 176 -6.12 5.17 -14.12
N TRP A 177 -5.59 4.33 -14.98
CA TRP A 177 -4.75 3.21 -14.54
C TRP A 177 -3.27 3.62 -14.56
N ILE A 178 -2.63 3.51 -13.39
CA ILE A 178 -1.19 3.73 -13.22
C ILE A 178 -0.60 2.51 -12.53
N SER A 179 0.56 2.03 -12.99
CA SER A 179 1.22 0.90 -12.36
C SER A 179 1.62 1.20 -10.92
N HIS A 180 1.74 0.17 -10.09
CA HIS A 180 2.14 0.32 -8.68
C HIS A 180 3.48 1.08 -8.54
N ALA A 181 4.47 0.73 -9.36
CA ALA A 181 5.78 1.38 -9.34
C ALA A 181 5.67 2.88 -9.64
N ASN A 182 4.87 3.24 -10.65
CA ASN A 182 4.63 4.62 -11.04
C ASN A 182 3.91 5.41 -9.97
N ILE A 183 2.94 4.83 -9.27
CA ILE A 183 2.25 5.47 -8.14
C ILE A 183 3.25 5.88 -7.05
N VAL A 184 4.19 4.99 -6.72
CA VAL A 184 5.24 5.29 -5.74
C VAL A 184 6.18 6.39 -6.27
N GLU A 185 6.60 6.33 -7.53
CA GLU A 185 7.47 7.34 -8.11
C GLU A 185 6.81 8.73 -8.20
N ILE A 186 5.57 8.82 -8.70
CA ILE A 186 4.89 10.11 -8.81
C ILE A 186 4.52 10.71 -7.46
N SER A 187 4.34 9.90 -6.42
CA SER A 187 4.05 10.41 -5.07
C SER A 187 5.15 11.30 -4.50
N ILE A 188 6.39 11.10 -4.95
CA ILE A 188 7.58 11.86 -4.51
C ILE A 188 7.65 13.23 -5.21
N LEU A 189 7.00 13.41 -6.36
CA LEU A 189 7.03 14.65 -7.11
C LEU A 189 6.49 15.83 -6.29
N PRO A 190 7.03 17.05 -6.49
CA PRO A 190 6.45 18.28 -5.96
C PRO A 190 5.00 18.46 -6.43
N LYS A 191 4.20 19.16 -5.64
CA LYS A 191 2.77 19.40 -5.93
C LYS A 191 2.53 19.99 -7.33
N GLU A 192 3.34 20.97 -7.73
CA GLU A 192 3.23 21.63 -9.03
C GLU A 192 3.47 20.66 -10.19
N GLN A 193 4.48 19.80 -10.08
CA GLN A 193 4.77 18.80 -11.11
C GLN A 193 3.67 17.75 -11.19
N LEU A 194 3.09 17.38 -10.06
CA LEU A 194 2.00 16.41 -10.02
C LEU A 194 0.69 17.00 -10.58
N LEU A 195 0.45 18.32 -10.39
CA LEU A 195 -0.65 19.05 -11.03
C LEU A 195 -0.44 19.09 -12.55
N ASN A 196 0.74 19.49 -13.03
CA ASN A 196 1.05 19.52 -14.45
C ASN A 196 0.91 18.14 -15.10
N LEU A 197 1.35 17.08 -14.42
CA LEU A 197 1.14 15.70 -14.88
C LEU A 197 -0.35 15.37 -14.98
N ASN A 198 -1.15 15.71 -13.98
CA ASN A 198 -2.59 15.46 -13.99
C ASN A 198 -3.29 16.22 -15.13
N ASP A 199 -2.93 17.48 -15.35
CA ASP A 199 -3.51 18.31 -16.42
C ASP A 199 -3.10 17.78 -17.80
N TYR A 200 -1.85 17.34 -17.98
CA TYR A 200 -1.39 16.68 -19.19
C TYR A 200 -2.20 15.38 -19.46
N LEU A 201 -2.35 14.52 -18.46
CA LEU A 201 -3.12 13.28 -18.59
C LEU A 201 -4.60 13.53 -18.91
N LEU A 202 -5.14 14.67 -18.50
CA LEU A 202 -6.51 15.10 -18.82
C LEU A 202 -6.61 15.64 -20.24
N SER A 203 -5.69 16.52 -20.65
CA SER A 203 -5.71 17.16 -21.99
C SER A 203 -5.52 16.13 -23.10
N GLU A 204 -4.64 15.17 -22.91
CA GLU A 204 -4.36 14.09 -23.88
C GLU A 204 -5.32 12.89 -23.73
N GLN A 205 -6.30 12.96 -22.82
CA GLN A 205 -7.26 11.88 -22.53
C GLN A 205 -6.59 10.53 -22.20
N ILE A 206 -5.43 10.58 -21.56
CA ILE A 206 -4.68 9.38 -21.18
C ILE A 206 -5.36 8.74 -19.97
N ASN A 207 -5.82 7.51 -20.14
CA ASN A 207 -6.47 6.71 -19.09
C ASN A 207 -5.60 5.52 -18.61
N HIS A 208 -4.44 5.33 -19.23
CA HIS A 208 -3.50 4.27 -18.88
C HIS A 208 -2.06 4.78 -19.00
N LEU A 209 -1.30 4.71 -17.91
CA LEU A 209 0.10 5.14 -17.87
C LEU A 209 1.00 3.98 -17.42
N SER A 210 1.73 3.39 -18.37
CA SER A 210 2.74 2.37 -18.08
C SER A 210 4.06 2.99 -17.58
N TYR A 211 4.92 2.18 -16.97
CA TYR A 211 6.20 2.66 -16.45
C TYR A 211 7.14 3.26 -17.53
N PRO A 212 7.32 2.64 -18.71
CA PRO A 212 8.15 3.20 -19.77
C PRO A 212 7.61 4.51 -20.35
N GLU A 213 6.29 4.63 -20.46
CA GLU A 213 5.61 5.85 -20.93
C GLU A 213 5.80 6.98 -19.94
N MET A 214 5.57 6.75 -18.65
CA MET A 214 5.79 7.73 -17.61
C MET A 214 7.23 8.26 -17.60
N LYS A 215 8.23 7.40 -17.73
CA LYS A 215 9.64 7.84 -17.78
C LYS A 215 9.91 8.72 -18.97
N ARG A 216 9.37 8.42 -20.14
CA ARG A 216 9.51 9.27 -21.33
C ARG A 216 8.87 10.62 -21.12
N GLU A 217 7.65 10.67 -20.62
CA GLU A 217 6.91 11.92 -20.39
C GLU A 217 7.58 12.79 -19.32
N LEU A 218 8.04 12.21 -18.21
CA LEU A 218 8.78 12.93 -17.19
C LEU A 218 10.13 13.48 -17.69
N GLN A 219 10.79 12.78 -18.60
CA GLN A 219 12.04 13.23 -19.21
C GLN A 219 11.82 14.31 -20.29
N TRP A 220 10.75 14.17 -21.09
CA TRP A 220 10.46 15.09 -22.21
C TRP A 220 9.93 16.44 -21.73
N ASN A 221 9.12 16.46 -20.70
CA ASN A 221 8.54 17.67 -20.13
C ASN A 221 9.46 18.40 -19.14
N ASN A 222 10.77 18.10 -19.12
CA ASN A 222 11.72 18.65 -18.15
C ASN A 222 11.19 18.59 -16.70
N PHE A 223 10.48 17.53 -16.35
CA PHE A 223 10.18 17.20 -14.97
C PHE A 223 11.48 16.77 -14.24
N THR A 224 12.52 17.56 -14.39
CA THR A 224 13.64 17.51 -13.47
C THR A 224 13.05 17.90 -12.13
N PRO A 225 13.17 17.08 -11.10
CA PRO A 225 12.79 17.53 -9.77
C PRO A 225 13.54 18.84 -9.56
N LEU A 226 12.84 19.95 -9.43
CA LEU A 226 13.39 21.12 -8.78
C LEU A 226 13.65 20.68 -7.35
N ILE A 227 14.77 20.02 -7.13
CA ILE A 227 15.37 19.99 -5.82
C ILE A 227 15.46 21.46 -5.50
N PRO A 228 14.73 22.00 -4.49
CA PRO A 228 14.98 23.36 -4.04
C PRO A 228 16.46 23.33 -3.71
N GLN A 229 17.26 23.99 -4.53
CA GLN A 229 18.59 24.35 -4.12
C GLN A 229 18.36 25.29 -2.94
N LYS A 230 18.13 24.72 -1.73
CA LYS A 230 18.70 25.36 -0.58
C LYS A 230 20.14 25.54 -0.99
N GLU A 231 20.54 26.79 -1.12
CA GLU A 231 21.92 27.18 -0.98
C GLU A 231 22.38 26.82 0.44
N SER A 232 22.41 25.54 0.69
CA SER A 232 23.26 24.96 1.69
C SER A 232 24.65 25.07 1.09
N PRO A 233 25.63 25.65 1.78
CA PRO A 233 27.00 25.60 1.32
C PRO A 233 27.23 24.15 0.93
N VAL A 234 27.64 23.95 -0.35
CA VAL A 234 27.91 22.63 -0.92
C VAL A 234 28.67 21.88 0.17
N PRO A 235 28.09 20.84 0.80
CA PRO A 235 28.89 20.04 1.69
C PRO A 235 29.99 19.53 0.80
N ALA A 236 31.21 19.96 1.07
CA ALA A 236 32.39 19.49 0.39
C ALA A 236 32.17 18.00 0.17
N ILE A 237 32.22 17.56 -1.08
CA ILE A 237 32.00 16.16 -1.50
C ILE A 237 32.57 15.32 -0.38
N ARG A 238 31.71 14.74 0.48
CA ARG A 238 32.19 13.83 1.50
C ARG A 238 32.92 12.82 0.70
N ASN A 239 34.25 12.80 0.85
CA ASN A 239 35.14 11.90 0.15
C ASN A 239 34.39 10.57 0.08
N LEU A 240 34.06 10.11 -1.12
CA LEU A 240 33.59 8.74 -1.32
C LEU A 240 34.54 7.90 -0.46
N PRO A 241 34.03 7.04 0.45
CA PRO A 241 34.91 6.27 1.28
C PRO A 241 35.95 5.69 0.34
N LYS A 242 37.21 6.00 0.60
CA LYS A 242 38.32 5.45 -0.21
C LYS A 242 38.06 3.95 -0.25
N TYR A 243 38.17 3.37 -1.45
CA TYR A 243 38.08 1.91 -1.61
C TYR A 243 38.94 1.28 -0.54
N ASP A 244 38.31 0.52 0.33
CA ASP A 244 38.94 -0.21 1.42
C ASP A 244 38.87 -1.71 1.10
N PRO A 245 39.97 -2.31 0.64
CA PRO A 245 40.01 -3.73 0.32
C PRO A 245 39.64 -4.63 1.51
N ASP A 246 39.96 -4.18 2.74
CA ASP A 246 39.65 -4.97 3.94
C ASP A 246 38.15 -4.95 4.26
N ALA A 247 37.46 -3.85 3.99
CA ALA A 247 36.02 -3.76 4.12
C ALA A 247 35.29 -4.67 3.12
N GLU A 248 35.77 -4.76 1.87
CA GLU A 248 35.23 -5.68 0.86
C GLU A 248 35.46 -7.15 1.24
N ALA A 249 36.65 -7.49 1.70
CA ALA A 249 36.94 -8.84 2.20
C ALA A 249 36.10 -9.19 3.43
N ALA A 250 35.92 -8.25 4.36
CA ALA A 250 35.05 -8.41 5.52
C ALA A 250 33.57 -8.64 5.14
N SER A 251 33.06 -7.90 4.13
CA SER A 251 31.71 -8.07 3.61
C SER A 251 31.49 -9.50 3.07
N LEU A 252 32.45 -10.00 2.32
CA LEU A 252 32.40 -11.39 1.81
C LEU A 252 32.46 -12.42 2.96
N THR A 253 33.30 -12.18 3.95
CA THR A 253 33.42 -13.03 5.14
C THR A 253 32.10 -13.13 5.93
N LEU A 254 31.32 -12.04 6.00
CA LEU A 254 30.00 -12.02 6.64
C LEU A 254 28.92 -12.76 5.82
N THR A 255 29.08 -12.83 4.51
CA THR A 255 28.07 -13.39 3.59
C THR A 255 28.22 -14.91 3.42
N ILE A 256 29.46 -15.42 3.41
CA ILE A 256 29.79 -16.85 3.21
C ILE A 256 29.06 -17.78 4.21
N PRO A 257 28.98 -17.50 5.51
CA PRO A 257 28.26 -18.36 6.46
C PRO A 257 26.78 -18.53 6.14
N SER A 258 26.16 -17.51 5.55
CA SER A 258 24.76 -17.57 5.11
C SER A 258 24.58 -18.52 3.92
N TRP A 259 25.52 -18.55 2.99
CA TRP A 259 25.49 -19.50 1.87
C TRP A 259 25.71 -20.92 2.34
N ASP A 260 26.67 -21.13 3.22
CA ASP A 260 26.97 -22.43 3.82
C ASP A 260 25.74 -22.99 4.56
N SER A 261 25.17 -22.21 5.47
CA SER A 261 23.94 -22.59 6.19
C SER A 261 22.77 -22.90 5.27
N SER A 262 22.67 -22.19 4.13
CA SER A 262 21.61 -22.43 3.13
C SER A 262 21.81 -23.75 2.40
N ILE A 263 23.06 -24.10 2.06
CA ILE A 263 23.41 -25.35 1.42
C ILE A 263 23.19 -26.52 2.40
N GLU A 264 23.68 -26.42 3.63
CA GLU A 264 23.50 -27.44 4.67
C GLU A 264 22.00 -27.70 4.97
N ARG A 265 21.20 -26.63 5.07
CA ARG A 265 19.75 -26.77 5.27
C ARG A 265 19.10 -27.59 4.15
N VAL A 266 19.46 -27.35 2.90
CA VAL A 266 18.93 -28.12 1.77
C VAL A 266 19.38 -29.56 1.81
N LEU A 267 20.64 -29.83 2.16
CA LEU A 267 21.19 -31.19 2.32
C LEU A 267 20.45 -31.96 3.42
N ASN A 268 20.13 -31.31 4.54
CA ASN A 268 19.52 -31.95 5.71
C ASN A 268 17.99 -32.17 5.56
N VAL A 269 17.30 -31.34 4.76
CA VAL A 269 15.82 -31.36 4.65
C VAL A 269 15.33 -32.06 3.38
N THR A 270 16.17 -32.13 2.33
CA THR A 270 15.73 -32.59 1.00
C THR A 270 16.15 -34.06 0.74
N ASP A 271 15.18 -34.93 0.50
CA ASP A 271 15.45 -36.24 -0.09
C ASP A 271 15.76 -36.10 -1.58
N PHE A 272 17.04 -36.13 -1.92
CA PHE A 272 17.50 -35.99 -3.30
C PHE A 272 17.03 -37.12 -4.22
N LYS A 273 16.53 -38.25 -3.70
CA LYS A 273 15.96 -39.32 -4.52
C LYS A 273 14.68 -38.86 -5.21
N THR A 274 13.89 -38.01 -4.55
CA THR A 274 12.61 -37.51 -5.04
C THR A 274 12.73 -36.28 -5.96
N VAL A 275 13.90 -35.64 -5.98
CA VAL A 275 14.14 -34.42 -6.79
C VAL A 275 14.25 -34.79 -8.27
N SER A 276 13.60 -34.00 -9.16
CA SER A 276 13.65 -34.21 -10.60
C SER A 276 15.06 -34.13 -11.17
N SER A 277 15.33 -34.88 -12.25
CA SER A 277 16.63 -34.89 -12.93
C SER A 277 17.07 -33.51 -13.41
N LEU A 278 16.13 -32.70 -13.89
CA LEU A 278 16.38 -31.33 -14.35
C LEU A 278 16.86 -30.42 -13.18
N ALA A 279 16.20 -30.51 -12.02
CA ALA A 279 16.59 -29.74 -10.85
C ALA A 279 17.96 -30.17 -10.29
N LYS A 280 18.24 -31.48 -10.27
CA LYS A 280 19.56 -32.01 -9.90
C LYS A 280 20.66 -31.50 -10.80
N THR A 281 20.44 -31.49 -12.12
CA THR A 281 21.42 -31.01 -13.10
C THR A 281 21.70 -29.52 -12.93
N LYS A 282 20.65 -28.70 -12.76
CA LYS A 282 20.79 -27.27 -12.50
C LYS A 282 21.55 -27.00 -11.20
N LEU A 283 21.18 -27.67 -10.10
CA LEU A 283 21.86 -27.51 -8.82
C LEU A 283 23.33 -27.90 -8.92
N LYS A 284 23.62 -29.05 -9.55
CA LYS A 284 25.00 -29.52 -9.77
C LYS A 284 25.82 -28.47 -10.54
N GLN A 285 25.26 -27.91 -11.60
CA GLN A 285 25.94 -26.88 -12.40
C GLN A 285 26.28 -25.63 -11.57
N GLN A 286 25.35 -25.14 -10.77
CA GLN A 286 25.58 -23.97 -9.91
C GLN A 286 26.59 -24.25 -8.80
N LEU A 287 26.57 -25.42 -8.18
CA LEU A 287 27.55 -25.80 -7.18
C LEU A 287 28.95 -25.96 -7.77
N MET A 288 29.07 -26.51 -8.98
CA MET A 288 30.35 -26.57 -9.69
C MET A 288 30.92 -25.19 -10.01
N GLN A 289 30.05 -24.26 -10.43
CA GLN A 289 30.45 -22.87 -10.71
C GLN A 289 30.90 -22.18 -9.41
N LEU A 290 30.16 -22.33 -8.32
CA LEU A 290 30.52 -21.79 -7.00
C LEU A 290 31.86 -22.36 -6.52
N SER A 291 32.06 -23.68 -6.60
CA SER A 291 33.31 -24.34 -6.23
C SER A 291 34.49 -23.80 -7.05
N SER A 292 34.31 -23.61 -8.37
CA SER A 292 35.33 -23.03 -9.22
C SER A 292 35.71 -21.61 -8.79
N THR A 293 34.70 -20.77 -8.46
CA THR A 293 34.93 -19.40 -7.99
C THR A 293 35.64 -19.38 -6.65
N VAL A 294 35.21 -20.21 -5.70
CA VAL A 294 35.87 -20.36 -4.37
C VAL A 294 37.31 -20.75 -4.52
N ASN A 295 37.60 -21.79 -5.32
CA ASN A 295 38.99 -22.27 -5.55
C ASN A 295 39.86 -21.19 -6.21
N LYS A 296 39.30 -20.39 -7.12
CA LYS A 296 40.01 -19.27 -7.73
C LYS A 296 40.35 -18.19 -6.71
N THR A 297 39.40 -17.87 -5.83
CA THR A 297 39.60 -16.86 -4.76
C THR A 297 40.67 -17.37 -3.75
N LEU A 298 40.62 -18.63 -3.34
CA LEU A 298 41.60 -19.22 -2.43
C LEU A 298 43.02 -19.13 -3.02
N LYS A 299 43.20 -19.42 -4.32
CA LYS A 299 44.49 -19.27 -4.98
C LYS A 299 45.03 -17.85 -4.94
N ILE A 300 44.14 -16.87 -5.17
CA ILE A 300 44.53 -15.43 -5.12
C ILE A 300 44.95 -15.05 -3.68
N LEU A 301 44.31 -15.59 -2.66
CA LEU A 301 44.66 -15.30 -1.27
C LEU A 301 45.94 -16.00 -0.80
N GLU A 302 46.36 -17.09 -1.47
CA GLU A 302 47.58 -17.82 -1.20
C GLU A 302 48.82 -17.28 -1.97
N GLU A 303 48.58 -16.55 -3.07
CA GLU A 303 49.63 -15.85 -3.83
C GLU A 303 50.07 -14.62 -3.01
N LYS A 304 51.28 -14.68 -2.44
CA LYS A 304 51.93 -13.58 -1.69
C LYS A 304 52.61 -12.59 -2.65
#